data_76a1928b5d59588ef7be8acca96c7c36
#
_entry.id   76a1928b5d59588ef7be8acca96c7c36
#
_cell.length_a   1.000
_cell.length_b   1.000
_cell.length_c   1.000
_cell.angle_alpha   90.00
_cell.angle_beta   90.00
_cell.angle_gamma   90.00
#
_symmetry.space_group_name_H-M   'P 1'
#
loop_
_entity.id
_entity.type
_entity.pdbx_description
1 polymer ?
#
loop_
_entity_poly.entity_id
_entity_poly.type
_entity_poly.pdbx_seq_one_letter_code
_entity_poly.pdbx_strand_id
1 'polypeptide(L)'
;QPQNRFWRVVSSVFQEKTPADIAEKKEFLTRAHIALWDVIAGCEISGSSDSSIKNATVNDLSPILEKADIKAIFTNGKTAFRLYEKFTLKNTARPAVYLPSTSPANAAFSADRLTQVWKETIGECLKTEN
;
A
#
# COMPACT_ATOMS: atom_id res chain seq x y z
N GLN A 1 -3.63 -10.56 7.75
CA GLN A 1 -2.94 -11.83 8.03
C GLN A 1 -1.86 -11.65 9.07
N PRO A 2 -1.78 -12.57 10.06
CA PRO A 2 -0.77 -12.45 11.12
C PRO A 2 0.66 -12.50 10.60
N GLN A 3 0.89 -13.16 9.48
CA GLN A 3 2.22 -13.36 8.89
C GLN A 3 2.57 -12.29 7.88
N ASN A 4 1.69 -11.34 7.60
CA ASN A 4 1.99 -10.26 6.68
C ASN A 4 3.04 -9.33 7.30
N ARG A 5 4.04 -8.96 6.50
CA ARG A 5 5.19 -8.22 6.98
C ARG A 5 5.03 -6.70 6.84
N PHE A 6 3.84 -6.23 6.50
CA PHE A 6 3.62 -4.81 6.22
C PHE A 6 4.10 -3.89 7.34
N TRP A 7 3.62 -4.14 8.57
CA TRP A 7 3.96 -3.26 9.70
C TRP A 7 5.45 -3.28 10.02
N ARG A 8 6.08 -4.45 9.93
CA ARG A 8 7.51 -4.58 10.14
C ARG A 8 8.30 -3.82 9.08
N VAL A 9 7.90 -3.95 7.83
CA VAL A 9 8.59 -3.30 6.71
C VAL A 9 8.42 -1.79 6.77
N VAL A 10 7.18 -1.31 6.90
CA VAL A 10 6.94 0.13 6.85
C VAL A 10 7.53 0.85 8.07
N SER A 11 7.46 0.23 9.25
CA SER A 11 8.08 0.85 10.43
C SER A 11 9.60 0.93 10.27
N SER A 12 10.21 -0.07 9.68
CA SER A 12 11.66 -0.07 9.42
C SER A 12 12.05 1.01 8.41
N VAL A 13 11.22 1.25 7.40
CA VAL A 13 11.46 2.33 6.44
C VAL A 13 11.58 3.68 7.14
N PHE A 14 10.74 3.92 8.14
CA PHE A 14 10.73 5.17 8.89
C PHE A 14 11.57 5.11 10.16
N GLN A 15 12.34 4.04 10.35
CA GLN A 15 13.25 3.87 11.49
C GLN A 15 12.52 3.95 12.83
N GLU A 16 11.34 3.35 12.89
CA GLU A 16 10.54 3.30 14.12
C GLU A 16 10.31 1.87 14.56
N LYS A 17 9.96 1.71 15.82
CA LYS A 17 9.59 0.42 16.37
C LYS A 17 8.32 -0.09 15.70
N THR A 18 8.26 -1.40 15.44
CA THR A 18 7.07 -2.02 14.88
C THR A 18 5.89 -1.87 15.84
N PRO A 19 4.78 -1.27 15.40
CA PRO A 19 3.62 -1.10 16.29
C PRO A 19 2.99 -2.46 16.63
N ALA A 20 2.57 -2.62 17.88
CA ALA A 20 2.10 -3.89 18.40
C ALA A 20 0.57 -4.03 18.42
N ASP A 21 -0.15 -2.93 18.55
CA ASP A 21 -1.61 -2.98 18.64
C ASP A 21 -2.25 -1.91 17.74
N ILE A 22 -3.57 -1.88 17.71
CA ILE A 22 -4.31 -0.97 16.84
C ILE A 22 -4.00 0.50 17.18
N ALA A 23 -3.92 0.83 18.46
CA ALA A 23 -3.65 2.21 18.88
C ALA A 23 -2.27 2.66 18.40
N GLU A 24 -1.26 1.80 18.58
CA GLU A 24 0.11 2.11 18.12
C GLU A 24 0.19 2.21 16.61
N LYS A 25 -0.57 1.38 15.88
CA LYS A 25 -0.63 1.43 14.44
C LYS A 25 -1.20 2.75 13.94
N LYS A 26 -2.27 3.22 14.55
CA LYS A 26 -2.88 4.51 14.20
C LYS A 26 -1.94 5.66 14.50
N GLU A 27 -1.27 5.63 15.63
CA GLU A 27 -0.30 6.67 15.99
C GLU A 27 0.88 6.70 15.01
N PHE A 28 1.38 5.52 14.64
CA PHE A 28 2.47 5.41 13.67
C PHE A 28 2.08 6.03 12.34
N LEU A 29 0.90 5.67 11.81
CA LEU A 29 0.45 6.19 10.52
C LEU A 29 0.30 7.71 10.56
N THR A 30 -0.19 8.25 11.66
CA THR A 30 -0.33 9.68 11.83
C THR A 30 1.02 10.39 11.84
N ARG A 31 1.99 9.84 12.60
CA ARG A 31 3.34 10.43 12.65
C ARG A 31 4.05 10.36 11.30
N ALA A 32 3.86 9.26 10.59
CA ALA A 32 4.52 9.04 9.29
C ALA A 32 3.78 9.70 8.13
N HIS A 33 2.61 10.29 8.39
CA HIS A 33 1.77 10.93 7.37
C HIS A 33 1.34 9.94 6.29
N ILE A 34 0.90 8.75 6.72
CA ILE A 34 0.46 7.67 5.82
C ILE A 34 -1.04 7.46 5.97
N ALA A 35 -1.73 7.34 4.84
CA ALA A 35 -3.12 6.88 4.81
C ALA A 35 -3.17 5.51 4.14
N LEU A 36 -3.87 4.58 4.75
CA LEU A 36 -4.04 3.22 4.21
C LEU A 36 -5.45 3.04 3.69
N TRP A 37 -5.55 2.50 2.48
CA TRP A 37 -6.83 2.20 1.84
C TRP A 37 -6.71 0.91 1.04
N ASP A 38 -7.80 0.14 1.03
CA ASP A 38 -7.89 -0.99 0.11
C ASP A 38 -8.39 -0.49 -1.24
N VAL A 39 -7.83 -1.00 -2.31
CA VAL A 39 -8.28 -0.64 -3.66
C VAL A 39 -9.71 -1.13 -3.86
N ILE A 40 -9.99 -2.35 -3.42
CA ILE A 40 -11.29 -3.00 -3.57
C ILE A 40 -12.04 -2.95 -2.25
N ALA A 41 -13.23 -2.34 -2.25
CA ALA A 41 -14.11 -2.32 -1.07
C ALA A 41 -14.90 -3.62 -0.93
N GLY A 42 -15.24 -4.26 -2.07
CA GLY A 42 -15.94 -5.54 -2.09
C GLY A 42 -15.83 -6.18 -3.46
N CYS A 43 -15.84 -7.51 -3.50
CA CYS A 43 -15.77 -8.26 -4.76
C CYS A 43 -16.11 -9.72 -4.53
N GLU A 44 -16.37 -10.43 -5.62
CA GLU A 44 -16.48 -11.89 -5.61
C GLU A 44 -15.13 -12.46 -6.00
N ILE A 45 -14.65 -13.43 -5.23
CA ILE A 45 -13.39 -14.09 -5.49
C ILE A 45 -13.63 -15.58 -5.58
N SER A 46 -13.28 -16.19 -6.72
CA SER A 46 -13.39 -17.63 -6.91
C SER A 46 -12.06 -18.35 -6.76
N GLY A 47 -11.00 -17.62 -6.53
CA GLY A 47 -9.65 -18.15 -6.33
C GLY A 47 -8.76 -17.10 -5.71
N SER A 48 -7.45 -17.28 -5.77
CA SER A 48 -6.49 -16.38 -5.15
C SER A 48 -5.81 -15.43 -6.13
N SER A 49 -6.12 -15.50 -7.41
CA SER A 49 -5.54 -14.60 -8.42
C SER A 49 -6.47 -13.44 -8.70
N ASP A 50 -5.91 -12.34 -9.21
CA ASP A 50 -6.70 -11.16 -9.56
C ASP A 50 -7.65 -11.43 -10.73
N SER A 51 -7.36 -12.42 -11.56
CA SER A 51 -8.26 -12.81 -12.64
C SER A 51 -9.55 -13.46 -12.14
N SER A 52 -9.58 -13.94 -10.89
CA SER A 52 -10.77 -14.53 -10.29
C SER A 52 -11.66 -13.51 -9.58
N ILE A 53 -11.24 -12.26 -9.50
CA ILE A 53 -12.00 -11.19 -8.84
C ILE A 53 -13.09 -10.72 -9.78
N LYS A 54 -14.34 -10.78 -9.32
CA LYS A 54 -15.53 -10.42 -10.09
C LYS A 54 -16.36 -9.42 -9.32
N ASN A 55 -17.15 -8.64 -10.05
CA ASN A 55 -18.08 -7.68 -9.46
C ASN A 55 -17.39 -6.78 -8.43
N ALA A 56 -16.18 -6.31 -8.78
CA ALA A 56 -15.38 -5.51 -7.86
C ALA A 56 -16.05 -4.15 -7.61
N THR A 57 -16.14 -3.78 -6.34
CA THR A 57 -16.55 -2.46 -5.90
C THR A 57 -15.29 -1.75 -5.39
N VAL A 58 -14.86 -0.69 -6.07
CA VAL A 58 -13.63 0.00 -5.68
C VAL A 58 -13.92 1.06 -4.63
N ASN A 59 -12.92 1.32 -3.79
CA ASN A 59 -12.98 2.42 -2.85
C ASN A 59 -12.78 3.73 -3.61
N ASP A 60 -13.57 4.73 -3.23
CA ASP A 60 -13.44 6.07 -3.79
C ASP A 60 -12.41 6.85 -2.97
N LEU A 61 -11.27 7.16 -3.59
CA LEU A 61 -10.20 7.89 -2.93
C LEU A 61 -10.34 9.41 -3.04
N SER A 62 -11.35 9.89 -3.77
CA SER A 62 -11.53 11.32 -3.98
C SER A 62 -11.60 12.13 -2.67
N PRO A 63 -12.34 11.67 -1.65
CA PRO A 63 -12.40 12.46 -0.41
C PRO A 63 -11.06 12.68 0.25
N ILE A 64 -10.18 11.67 0.27
CA ILE A 64 -8.87 11.84 0.90
C ILE A 64 -7.95 12.70 0.04
N LEU A 65 -8.04 12.59 -1.28
CA LEU A 65 -7.23 13.41 -2.18
C LEU A 65 -7.63 14.87 -2.12
N GLU A 66 -8.90 15.16 -1.85
CA GLU A 66 -9.39 16.54 -1.71
C GLU A 66 -9.01 17.15 -0.36
N LYS A 67 -8.99 16.36 0.71
CA LYS A 67 -8.79 16.86 2.06
C LYS A 67 -7.34 16.86 2.52
N ALA A 68 -6.50 16.06 1.90
CA ALA A 68 -5.10 15.93 2.29
C ALA A 68 -4.19 16.22 1.12
N ASP A 69 -3.02 16.77 1.42
CA ASP A 69 -2.00 17.02 0.41
C ASP A 69 -1.19 15.72 0.19
N ILE A 70 -1.74 14.84 -0.64
CA ILE A 70 -1.14 13.53 -0.91
C ILE A 70 0.01 13.68 -1.88
N LYS A 71 1.23 13.39 -1.44
CA LYS A 71 2.44 13.54 -2.24
C LYS A 71 2.64 12.39 -3.22
N ALA A 72 2.32 11.18 -2.82
CA ALA A 72 2.51 10.01 -3.66
C ALA A 72 1.52 8.92 -3.27
N ILE A 73 1.21 8.05 -4.22
CA ILE A 73 0.34 6.90 -4.00
C ILE A 73 1.16 5.64 -4.31
N PHE A 74 1.16 4.71 -3.36
CA PHE A 74 1.89 3.45 -3.48
C PHE A 74 0.92 2.28 -3.40
N THR A 75 1.22 1.23 -4.14
CA THR A 75 0.45 -0.01 -4.06
C THR A 75 1.34 -1.14 -3.55
N ASN A 76 0.80 -1.92 -2.62
CA ASN A 76 1.52 -3.03 -2.00
C ASN A 76 1.24 -4.31 -2.80
N GLY A 77 2.13 -4.62 -3.73
CA GLY A 77 2.05 -5.83 -4.54
C GLY A 77 1.41 -5.64 -5.90
N LYS A 78 1.56 -6.66 -6.73
CA LYS A 78 1.10 -6.63 -8.13
C LYS A 78 -0.42 -6.56 -8.24
N THR A 79 -1.13 -7.32 -7.42
CA THR A 79 -2.60 -7.35 -7.47
C THR A 79 -3.17 -5.97 -7.18
N ALA A 80 -2.70 -5.33 -6.10
CA ALA A 80 -3.15 -3.98 -5.76
C ALA A 80 -2.82 -3.00 -6.88
N PHE A 81 -1.63 -3.12 -7.47
CA PHE A 81 -1.20 -2.23 -8.55
C PHE A 81 -2.09 -2.38 -9.79
N ARG A 82 -2.36 -3.61 -10.21
CA ARG A 82 -3.24 -3.88 -11.36
C ARG A 82 -4.65 -3.39 -11.13
N LEU A 83 -5.18 -3.62 -9.94
CA LEU A 83 -6.53 -3.17 -9.61
C LEU A 83 -6.63 -1.66 -9.54
N TYR A 84 -5.60 -1.01 -9.01
CA TYR A 84 -5.54 0.45 -9.01
C TYR A 84 -5.57 0.98 -10.45
N GLU A 85 -4.73 0.46 -11.31
CA GLU A 85 -4.66 0.91 -12.70
C GLU A 85 -5.96 0.64 -13.45
N LYS A 86 -6.59 -0.49 -13.18
CA LYS A 86 -7.82 -0.86 -13.88
C LYS A 86 -9.03 -0.04 -13.42
N PHE A 87 -9.17 0.20 -12.13
CA PHE A 87 -10.40 0.74 -11.56
C PHE A 87 -10.28 2.12 -10.96
N THR A 88 -9.12 2.50 -10.46
CA THR A 88 -8.96 3.71 -9.63
C THR A 88 -8.25 4.83 -10.36
N LEU A 89 -7.27 4.52 -11.20
CA LEU A 89 -6.45 5.51 -11.88
C LEU A 89 -7.29 6.50 -12.69
N LYS A 90 -8.30 6.03 -13.39
CA LYS A 90 -9.17 6.88 -14.21
C LYS A 90 -9.93 7.92 -13.39
N ASN A 91 -10.17 7.61 -12.10
CA ASN A 91 -10.90 8.51 -11.21
C ASN A 91 -9.98 9.51 -10.51
N THR A 92 -8.75 9.11 -10.21
CA THR A 92 -7.80 9.95 -9.49
C THR A 92 -6.91 10.75 -10.43
N ALA A 93 -6.69 10.25 -11.64
CA ALA A 93 -5.72 10.77 -12.61
C ALA A 93 -4.31 10.83 -12.02
N ARG A 94 -4.02 10.04 -10.98
CA ARG A 94 -2.72 10.00 -10.32
C ARG A 94 -2.16 8.59 -10.37
N PRO A 95 -1.01 8.39 -11.05
CA PRO A 95 -0.42 7.06 -11.11
C PRO A 95 0.05 6.59 -9.74
N ALA A 96 -0.04 5.28 -9.51
CA ALA A 96 0.51 4.67 -8.30
C ALA A 96 1.89 4.13 -8.58
N VAL A 97 2.71 4.07 -7.55
CA VAL A 97 4.04 3.48 -7.61
C VAL A 97 3.96 2.06 -7.05
N TYR A 98 4.46 1.10 -7.79
CA TYR A 98 4.46 -0.29 -7.39
C TYR A 98 5.49 -0.55 -6.29
N LEU A 99 5.06 -1.25 -5.25
CA LEU A 99 5.96 -1.78 -4.21
C LEU A 99 5.82 -3.30 -4.17
N PRO A 100 6.91 -4.06 -4.00
CA PRO A 100 6.79 -5.52 -3.89
C PRO A 100 5.96 -5.89 -2.66
N SER A 101 5.18 -6.97 -2.79
CA SER A 101 4.20 -7.37 -1.78
C SER A 101 4.85 -7.77 -0.46
N THR A 102 4.26 -7.31 0.65
CA THR A 102 4.63 -7.74 1.99
C THR A 102 3.96 -9.06 2.39
N SER A 103 3.10 -9.61 1.53
CA SER A 103 2.44 -10.88 1.78
C SER A 103 3.46 -12.00 1.94
N PRO A 104 3.22 -12.97 2.85
CA PRO A 104 4.09 -14.16 2.94
C PRO A 104 4.10 -14.98 1.66
N ALA A 105 3.10 -14.83 0.78
CA ALA A 105 3.11 -15.48 -0.53
C ALA A 105 4.23 -14.97 -1.43
N ASN A 106 4.77 -13.78 -1.16
CA ASN A 106 5.93 -13.25 -1.90
C ASN A 106 7.22 -13.78 -1.29
N ALA A 107 7.47 -15.09 -1.46
CA ALA A 107 8.59 -15.78 -0.83
C ALA A 107 9.95 -15.39 -1.41
N ALA A 108 9.97 -14.75 -2.57
CA ALA A 108 11.22 -14.31 -3.20
C ALA A 108 11.91 -13.17 -2.44
N PHE A 109 11.16 -12.45 -1.61
CA PHE A 109 11.70 -11.33 -0.84
C PHE A 109 11.75 -11.65 0.65
N SER A 110 12.92 -11.49 1.27
CA SER A 110 13.03 -11.48 2.73
C SER A 110 12.48 -10.15 3.26
N ALA A 111 12.23 -10.08 4.57
CA ALA A 111 11.80 -8.83 5.20
C ALA A 111 12.84 -7.73 5.02
N ASP A 112 14.12 -8.06 5.12
CA ASP A 112 15.20 -7.08 4.95
C ASP A 112 15.25 -6.56 3.52
N ARG A 113 15.10 -7.44 2.54
CA ARG A 113 15.09 -7.04 1.14
C ARG A 113 13.89 -6.16 0.82
N LEU A 114 12.71 -6.52 1.34
CA LEU A 114 11.52 -5.70 1.18
C LEU A 114 11.73 -4.31 1.76
N THR A 115 12.27 -4.24 2.99
CA THR A 115 12.53 -2.96 3.64
C THR A 115 13.45 -2.10 2.80
N GLN A 116 14.50 -2.68 2.25
CA GLN A 116 15.46 -1.95 1.42
C GLN A 116 14.78 -1.39 0.18
N VAL A 117 14.04 -2.22 -0.55
CA VAL A 117 13.37 -1.79 -1.79
C VAL A 117 12.30 -0.74 -1.50
N TRP A 118 11.51 -0.93 -0.45
CA TRP A 118 10.50 0.03 -0.05
C TRP A 118 11.12 1.37 0.33
N LYS A 119 12.18 1.33 1.11
CA LYS A 119 12.87 2.56 1.54
C LYS A 119 13.42 3.33 0.35
N GLU A 120 14.06 2.65 -0.58
CA GLU A 120 14.61 3.29 -1.78
C GLU A 120 13.51 3.88 -2.66
N THR A 121 12.44 3.11 -2.89
CA THR A 121 11.34 3.54 -3.76
C THR A 121 10.60 4.73 -3.17
N ILE A 122 10.24 4.65 -1.90
CA ILE A 122 9.54 5.74 -1.21
C ILE A 122 10.43 6.97 -1.13
N GLY A 123 11.71 6.77 -0.81
CA GLY A 123 12.66 7.87 -0.72
C GLY A 123 12.82 8.61 -2.03
N GLU A 124 12.91 7.90 -3.15
CA GLU A 124 13.00 8.51 -4.48
C GLU A 124 11.78 9.38 -4.78
N CYS A 125 10.58 8.87 -4.49
CA CYS A 125 9.35 9.60 -4.76
C CYS A 125 9.26 10.87 -3.91
N LEU A 126 9.68 10.82 -2.65
CA LEU A 126 9.60 11.97 -1.76
C LEU A 126 10.68 13.01 -2.06
N LYS A 127 11.82 12.59 -2.58
CA LYS A 127 12.88 13.53 -2.98
C LYS A 127 12.43 14.48 -4.08
N THR A 128 11.63 14.00 -5.02
CA THR A 128 11.20 14.80 -6.16
C THR A 128 10.20 15.89 -5.77
N GLU A 129 9.69 15.82 -4.54
CA GLU A 129 8.74 16.81 -4.03
C GLU A 129 9.40 18.09 -3.52
N ASN A 130 10.69 18.10 -3.40
CA ASN A 130 11.42 19.27 -2.87
C ASN A 130 11.86 20.22 -3.98
#